data_059a68d54fce8ecb625829042307fe26
#
_entry.id   059a68d54fce8ecb625829042307fe26
#
_cell.length_a   1.000
_cell.length_b   1.000
_cell.length_c   1.000
_cell.angle_alpha   90.00
_cell.angle_beta   90.00
_cell.angle_gamma   90.00
#
_symmetry.space_group_name_H-M   'P 1'
#
loop_
_entity.id
_entity.type
_entity.pdbx_description
1 polymer ?
#
loop_
_entity_poly.entity_id
_entity_poly.type
_entity_poly.pdbx_seq_one_letter_code
_entity_poly.pdbx_strand_id
1 'polypeptide(L)'
;MSCRGPAEGTSTVIRNALLTVTLCLAVGGCADGGFSIGAGSSSTRNTEKVADAALGVGDYTEAARLYERAVATSPRSVEAWLGLGRAYGATGQFIRAQNALAAAQKLAPRNTEVLVELGHLQLSQMHPRDALAYYDKALAVDGRNKAALTGKGVALDYLSRHGEAQQVYQQALALYPTDFPLLSDDALSHVLSGNIGEGIRLMEQLLRDPTKGRTVRANMALAYALDGREADARAMMSGDVAPDEINRTLAYYRQIRKDYLAGKPIGYLVFR
;
A
#
# COMPACT_ATOMS: atom_id res chain seq x y z
N MET A 1 -18.45 9.85 -60.03
CA MET A 1 -19.63 10.71 -59.78
C MET A 1 -19.73 10.92 -58.28
N SER A 2 -19.41 12.12 -57.96
CA SER A 2 -20.03 13.11 -57.07
C SER A 2 -19.86 12.78 -55.56
N CYS A 3 -18.93 13.41 -54.89
CA CYS A 3 -18.85 14.75 -54.30
C CYS A 3 -19.88 15.04 -53.22
N ARG A 4 -19.39 15.27 -52.00
CA ARG A 4 -19.52 16.39 -51.04
C ARG A 4 -19.36 15.83 -49.63
N GLY A 5 -18.43 16.18 -48.75
CA GLY A 5 -17.90 17.44 -48.35
C GLY A 5 -18.68 18.06 -47.19
N PRO A 6 -18.03 18.79 -46.30
CA PRO A 6 -18.16 18.61 -44.83
C PRO A 6 -19.05 19.69 -44.18
N ALA A 7 -19.39 19.53 -42.88
CA ALA A 7 -20.02 20.61 -42.12
C ALA A 7 -19.19 20.91 -40.85
N GLU A 8 -18.64 22.09 -40.87
CA GLU A 8 -18.07 22.85 -39.75
C GLU A 8 -19.17 23.34 -38.81
N GLY A 9 -18.79 23.63 -37.62
CA GLY A 9 -19.57 24.48 -36.72
C GLY A 9 -19.26 24.13 -35.25
N THR A 10 -18.88 24.94 -34.41
CA THR A 10 -18.50 26.36 -34.31
C THR A 10 -17.84 26.55 -32.93
N SER A 11 -16.72 27.20 -32.97
CA SER A 11 -16.01 27.78 -31.83
C SER A 11 -16.89 28.83 -31.12
N THR A 12 -16.92 28.78 -29.78
CA THR A 12 -17.37 29.95 -29.02
C THR A 12 -16.29 30.37 -28.06
N VAL A 13 -15.58 31.40 -28.50
CA VAL A 13 -14.63 32.21 -27.71
C VAL A 13 -15.47 33.16 -26.85
N ILE A 14 -15.23 33.16 -25.53
CA ILE A 14 -15.64 34.27 -24.67
C ILE A 14 -14.39 35.03 -24.23
N ARG A 15 -14.38 36.25 -24.68
CA ARG A 15 -13.36 37.30 -24.54
C ARG A 15 -13.56 38.09 -23.22
N ASN A 16 -12.46 38.34 -22.55
CA ASN A 16 -12.07 39.53 -21.80
C ASN A 16 -13.11 40.33 -21.01
N ALA A 17 -12.85 40.47 -19.71
CA ALA A 17 -13.07 41.75 -19.02
C ALA A 17 -11.84 42.09 -18.20
N LEU A 18 -11.01 42.98 -18.71
CA LEU A 18 -10.05 43.78 -17.94
C LEU A 18 -10.83 44.70 -16.99
N LEU A 19 -10.49 44.64 -15.73
CA LEU A 19 -10.78 45.72 -14.77
C LEU A 19 -9.45 46.16 -14.16
N THR A 20 -8.97 47.27 -14.68
CA THR A 20 -7.94 48.12 -14.07
C THR A 20 -8.50 48.79 -12.84
N VAL A 21 -7.85 48.61 -11.69
CA VAL A 21 -8.03 49.44 -10.51
C VAL A 21 -6.69 50.03 -10.13
N THR A 22 -6.73 51.33 -10.09
CA THR A 22 -5.71 52.33 -9.91
C THR A 22 -4.94 52.25 -8.59
N LEU A 23 -3.67 52.54 -8.73
CA LEU A 23 -2.63 52.84 -7.77
C LEU A 23 -3.06 53.88 -6.71
N CYS A 24 -2.90 53.52 -5.44
CA CYS A 24 -2.69 54.52 -4.38
C CYS A 24 -1.39 54.20 -3.64
N LEU A 25 -0.37 54.98 -3.89
CA LEU A 25 0.84 55.11 -3.06
C LEU A 25 0.48 55.79 -1.78
N ALA A 26 0.73 55.08 -0.66
CA ALA A 26 0.91 55.72 0.65
C ALA A 26 2.24 55.26 1.21
N VAL A 27 3.20 56.17 1.24
CA VAL A 27 4.49 56.08 1.91
C VAL A 27 4.23 56.31 3.42
N GLY A 28 4.77 55.45 4.28
CA GLY A 28 4.86 55.74 5.68
C GLY A 28 5.13 54.52 6.57
N GLY A 29 6.31 54.49 7.18
CA GLY A 29 6.52 53.86 8.48
C GLY A 29 7.38 52.60 8.51
N CYS A 30 8.69 52.80 8.77
CA CYS A 30 9.54 51.78 9.37
C CYS A 30 9.00 51.37 10.73
N ALA A 31 8.87 50.07 10.98
CA ALA A 31 9.03 49.49 12.31
C ALA A 31 9.16 47.97 12.23
N ASP A 32 10.23 47.48 12.75
CA ASP A 32 10.45 46.22 13.45
C ASP A 32 10.22 44.88 12.77
N GLY A 33 11.34 44.18 12.66
CA GLY A 33 11.46 42.75 12.37
C GLY A 33 10.62 41.84 13.23
N GLY A 34 9.45 41.49 12.70
CA GLY A 34 8.68 40.34 13.15
C GLY A 34 9.04 39.16 12.26
N PHE A 35 10.00 38.34 12.67
CA PHE A 35 10.32 37.07 12.02
C PHE A 35 9.10 36.16 12.18
N SER A 36 8.26 36.12 11.14
CA SER A 36 7.05 35.32 11.08
C SER A 36 7.40 33.83 10.91
N ILE A 37 7.65 33.14 12.03
CA ILE A 37 7.83 31.68 12.08
C ILE A 37 6.52 30.92 11.78
N GLY A 38 5.38 31.60 11.65
CA GLY A 38 4.06 30.97 11.54
C GLY A 38 3.60 30.60 10.13
N ALA A 39 4.11 31.25 9.09
CA ALA A 39 3.60 31.04 7.72
C ALA A 39 4.12 29.77 7.03
N GLY A 40 5.32 29.29 7.40
CA GLY A 40 5.91 28.07 6.83
C GLY A 40 5.17 26.79 7.25
N SER A 41 4.72 26.73 8.51
CA SER A 41 4.12 25.49 9.06
C SER A 41 2.69 25.21 8.54
N SER A 42 1.92 26.25 8.21
CA SER A 42 0.57 26.06 7.64
C SER A 42 0.63 25.67 6.17
N SER A 43 1.53 26.25 5.41
CA SER A 43 1.75 25.91 3.98
C SER A 43 2.25 24.47 3.81
N THR A 44 3.19 24.04 4.65
CA THR A 44 3.72 22.67 4.63
C THR A 44 2.63 21.65 4.96
N ARG A 45 1.87 21.86 6.04
CA ARG A 45 0.74 20.99 6.41
C ARG A 45 -0.32 20.89 5.31
N ASN A 46 -0.59 21.95 4.58
CA ASN A 46 -1.51 21.89 3.44
C ASN A 46 -0.91 21.08 2.28
N THR A 47 0.39 21.20 2.01
CA THR A 47 1.07 20.39 1.01
C THR A 47 1.08 18.91 1.40
N GLU A 48 1.33 18.57 2.66
CA GLU A 48 1.27 17.21 3.19
C GLU A 48 -0.13 16.61 3.04
N LYS A 49 -1.21 17.32 3.39
CA LYS A 49 -2.59 16.84 3.21
C LYS A 49 -2.94 16.54 1.75
N VAL A 50 -2.47 17.38 0.81
CA VAL A 50 -2.68 17.12 -0.63
C VAL A 50 -1.86 15.91 -1.07
N ALA A 51 -0.64 15.74 -0.54
CA ALA A 51 0.19 14.57 -0.79
C ALA A 51 -0.45 13.27 -0.23
N ASP A 52 -1.02 13.34 0.99
CA ASP A 52 -1.78 12.22 1.58
C ASP A 52 -2.99 11.83 0.72
N ALA A 53 -3.71 12.82 0.18
CA ALA A 53 -4.82 12.56 -0.72
C ALA A 53 -4.34 11.89 -2.02
N ALA A 54 -3.21 12.33 -2.59
CA ALA A 54 -2.60 11.70 -3.77
C ALA A 54 -2.18 10.26 -3.49
N LEU A 55 -1.56 9.99 -2.31
CA LEU A 55 -1.29 8.61 -1.86
C LEU A 55 -2.56 7.77 -1.78
N GLY A 56 -3.62 8.33 -1.21
CA GLY A 56 -4.89 7.63 -1.01
C GLY A 56 -5.59 7.22 -2.30
N VAL A 57 -5.39 7.96 -3.39
CA VAL A 57 -5.92 7.62 -4.73
C VAL A 57 -4.92 6.86 -5.60
N GLY A 58 -3.73 6.55 -5.08
CA GLY A 58 -2.70 5.79 -5.80
C GLY A 58 -1.85 6.63 -6.78
N ASP A 59 -1.95 7.96 -6.75
CA ASP A 59 -1.05 8.84 -7.51
C ASP A 59 0.26 9.05 -6.76
N TYR A 60 1.04 7.98 -6.71
CA TYR A 60 2.30 7.94 -5.99
C TYR A 60 3.35 8.91 -6.54
N THR A 61 3.26 9.22 -7.84
CA THR A 61 4.21 10.15 -8.49
C THR A 61 3.96 11.58 -8.03
N GLU A 62 2.70 12.01 -8.03
CA GLU A 62 2.33 13.33 -7.53
C GLU A 62 2.54 13.42 -6.00
N ALA A 63 2.20 12.37 -5.27
CA ALA A 63 2.48 12.29 -3.83
C ALA A 63 3.97 12.51 -3.54
N ALA A 64 4.87 11.81 -4.24
CA ALA A 64 6.31 11.96 -4.06
C ALA A 64 6.76 13.41 -4.32
N ARG A 65 6.29 14.01 -5.43
CA ARG A 65 6.61 15.41 -5.78
C ARG A 65 6.16 16.41 -4.72
N LEU A 66 4.98 16.19 -4.13
CA LEU A 66 4.45 17.05 -3.08
C LEU A 66 5.23 16.87 -1.76
N TYR A 67 5.55 15.63 -1.39
CA TYR A 67 6.37 15.39 -0.21
C TYR A 67 7.82 15.88 -0.37
N GLU A 68 8.42 15.82 -1.57
CA GLU A 68 9.71 16.46 -1.84
C GLU A 68 9.67 17.96 -1.54
N ARG A 69 8.59 18.65 -1.94
CA ARG A 69 8.40 20.07 -1.59
C ARG A 69 8.19 20.27 -0.10
N ALA A 70 7.45 19.37 0.56
CA ALA A 70 7.21 19.46 1.99
C ALA A 70 8.52 19.31 2.78
N VAL A 71 9.37 18.33 2.45
CA VAL A 71 10.66 18.14 3.12
C VAL A 71 11.65 19.27 2.81
N ALA A 72 11.60 19.85 1.60
CA ALA A 72 12.43 21.03 1.26
C ALA A 72 12.05 22.25 2.10
N THR A 73 10.76 22.44 2.39
CA THR A 73 10.23 23.53 3.22
C THR A 73 10.41 23.26 4.72
N SER A 74 10.22 22.00 5.14
CA SER A 74 10.27 21.56 6.53
C SER A 74 11.11 20.28 6.68
N PRO A 75 12.45 20.38 6.66
CA PRO A 75 13.35 19.22 6.71
C PRO A 75 13.26 18.37 8.00
N ARG A 76 12.56 18.87 9.01
CA ARG A 76 12.33 18.18 10.29
C ARG A 76 10.93 17.57 10.42
N SER A 77 10.09 17.60 9.37
CA SER A 77 8.79 16.93 9.36
C SER A 77 9.01 15.43 9.20
N VAL A 78 8.66 14.67 10.24
CA VAL A 78 8.67 13.20 10.21
C VAL A 78 7.61 12.70 9.22
N GLU A 79 6.44 13.34 9.24
CA GLU A 79 5.29 13.02 8.39
C GLU A 79 5.65 13.15 6.90
N ALA A 80 6.33 14.25 6.53
CA ALA A 80 6.74 14.47 5.15
C ALA A 80 7.77 13.43 4.67
N TRP A 81 8.77 13.10 5.51
CA TRP A 81 9.76 12.07 5.19
C TRP A 81 9.13 10.67 5.12
N LEU A 82 8.19 10.36 6.03
CA LEU A 82 7.46 9.10 6.04
C LEU A 82 6.61 8.95 4.77
N GLY A 83 5.82 9.98 4.43
CA GLY A 83 5.00 10.00 3.22
C GLY A 83 5.83 9.90 1.94
N LEU A 84 6.99 10.56 1.89
CA LEU A 84 7.94 10.46 0.78
C LEU A 84 8.47 9.03 0.64
N GLY A 85 8.80 8.38 1.76
CA GLY A 85 9.22 6.99 1.78
C GLY A 85 8.16 6.03 1.24
N ARG A 86 6.89 6.22 1.64
CA ARG A 86 5.73 5.48 1.12
C ARG A 86 5.58 5.65 -0.38
N ALA A 87 5.60 6.88 -0.86
CA ALA A 87 5.43 7.19 -2.28
C ALA A 87 6.53 6.58 -3.14
N TYR A 88 7.78 6.66 -2.71
CA TYR A 88 8.89 6.01 -3.40
C TYR A 88 8.84 4.48 -3.32
N GLY A 89 8.45 3.92 -2.17
CA GLY A 89 8.26 2.47 -2.01
C GLY A 89 7.23 1.93 -2.98
N ALA A 90 6.07 2.58 -3.07
CA ALA A 90 4.98 2.22 -3.97
C ALA A 90 5.36 2.30 -5.46
N THR A 91 6.30 3.18 -5.82
CA THR A 91 6.82 3.28 -7.22
C THR A 91 8.05 2.41 -7.47
N GLY A 92 8.46 1.57 -6.52
CA GLY A 92 9.63 0.68 -6.65
C GLY A 92 10.98 1.41 -6.57
N GLN A 93 11.01 2.69 -6.16
CA GLN A 93 12.22 3.49 -5.99
C GLN A 93 12.86 3.20 -4.63
N PHE A 94 13.22 1.93 -4.38
CA PHE A 94 13.59 1.42 -3.05
C PHE A 94 14.75 2.16 -2.39
N ILE A 95 15.77 2.57 -3.15
CA ILE A 95 16.91 3.33 -2.60
C ILE A 95 16.45 4.71 -2.08
N ARG A 96 15.58 5.39 -2.84
CA ARG A 96 15.03 6.68 -2.43
C ARG A 96 14.10 6.53 -1.24
N ALA A 97 13.27 5.48 -1.23
CA ALA A 97 12.41 5.13 -0.09
C ALA A 97 13.23 4.88 1.17
N GLN A 98 14.32 4.10 1.07
CA GLN A 98 15.21 3.83 2.19
C GLN A 98 15.82 5.11 2.76
N ASN A 99 16.28 6.03 1.90
CA ASN A 99 16.85 7.29 2.33
C ASN A 99 15.82 8.19 3.04
N ALA A 100 14.60 8.26 2.51
CA ALA A 100 13.51 9.03 3.10
C ALA A 100 13.11 8.46 4.46
N LEU A 101 12.88 7.14 4.55
CA LEU A 101 12.53 6.49 5.82
C LEU A 101 13.66 6.54 6.85
N ALA A 102 14.92 6.47 6.43
CA ALA A 102 16.06 6.66 7.32
C ALA A 102 16.12 8.09 7.90
N ALA A 103 15.76 9.10 7.10
CA ALA A 103 15.65 10.47 7.58
C ALA A 103 14.50 10.59 8.62
N ALA A 104 13.34 10.01 8.33
CA ALA A 104 12.23 9.94 9.29
C ALA A 104 12.63 9.23 10.59
N GLN A 105 13.30 8.08 10.50
CA GLN A 105 13.76 7.31 11.65
C GLN A 105 14.79 8.08 12.49
N LYS A 106 15.69 8.83 11.86
CA LYS A 106 16.66 9.69 12.57
C LYS A 106 15.96 10.78 13.38
N LEU A 107 14.88 11.34 12.85
CA LEU A 107 14.07 12.37 13.53
C LEU A 107 13.23 11.78 14.66
N ALA A 108 12.66 10.59 14.46
CA ALA A 108 11.75 9.92 15.39
C ALA A 108 12.07 8.41 15.49
N PRO A 109 13.11 8.00 16.23
CA PRO A 109 13.60 6.62 16.26
C PRO A 109 12.60 5.59 16.81
N ARG A 110 11.61 6.03 17.56
CA ARG A 110 10.55 5.19 18.16
C ARG A 110 9.18 5.46 17.55
N ASN A 111 9.10 6.15 16.43
CA ASN A 111 7.82 6.32 15.74
C ASN A 111 7.42 4.97 15.11
N THR A 112 6.29 4.45 15.56
CA THR A 112 5.80 3.12 15.18
C THR A 112 5.50 3.01 13.69
N GLU A 113 4.94 4.07 13.09
CA GLU A 113 4.64 4.08 11.66
C GLU A 113 5.91 4.03 10.80
N VAL A 114 6.93 4.80 11.19
CA VAL A 114 8.24 4.78 10.49
C VAL A 114 8.87 3.39 10.56
N LEU A 115 8.80 2.73 11.73
CA LEU A 115 9.32 1.38 11.90
C LEU A 115 8.53 0.36 11.05
N VAL A 116 7.22 0.47 11.00
CA VAL A 116 6.36 -0.37 10.16
C VAL A 116 6.70 -0.19 8.67
N GLU A 117 6.84 1.05 8.21
CA GLU A 117 7.18 1.30 6.79
C GLU A 117 8.58 0.81 6.41
N LEU A 118 9.54 0.89 7.33
CA LEU A 118 10.85 0.26 7.11
C LEU A 118 10.71 -1.27 6.99
N GLY A 119 9.84 -1.88 7.79
CA GLY A 119 9.51 -3.30 7.68
C GLY A 119 8.88 -3.65 6.33
N HIS A 120 7.89 -2.88 5.88
CA HIS A 120 7.27 -3.04 4.56
C HIS A 120 8.27 -2.89 3.42
N LEU A 121 9.17 -1.91 3.51
CA LEU A 121 10.23 -1.72 2.52
C LEU A 121 11.17 -2.92 2.46
N GLN A 122 11.54 -3.52 3.60
CA GLN A 122 12.37 -4.72 3.62
C GLN A 122 11.64 -5.93 3.00
N LEU A 123 10.33 -6.12 3.27
CA LEU A 123 9.55 -7.16 2.60
C LEU A 123 9.50 -6.98 1.10
N SER A 124 9.28 -5.74 0.62
CA SER A 124 9.26 -5.42 -0.81
C SER A 124 10.58 -5.72 -1.51
N GLN A 125 11.69 -5.67 -0.76
CA GLN A 125 13.03 -6.03 -1.24
C GLN A 125 13.39 -7.49 -0.99
N MET A 126 12.44 -8.33 -0.55
CA MET A 126 12.65 -9.75 -0.27
C MET A 126 13.63 -10.01 0.89
N HIS A 127 13.64 -9.12 1.88
CA HIS A 127 14.44 -9.22 3.09
C HIS A 127 13.57 -9.47 4.34
N PRO A 128 12.87 -10.63 4.46
CA PRO A 128 11.89 -10.87 5.52
C PRO A 128 12.50 -10.91 6.92
N ARG A 129 13.77 -11.29 7.07
CA ARG A 129 14.45 -11.25 8.38
C ARG A 129 14.65 -9.84 8.90
N ASP A 130 15.02 -8.91 8.01
CA ASP A 130 15.20 -7.51 8.37
C ASP A 130 13.84 -6.86 8.65
N ALA A 131 12.81 -7.22 7.87
CA ALA A 131 11.44 -6.81 8.11
C ALA A 131 10.96 -7.21 9.52
N LEU A 132 11.17 -8.47 9.94
CA LEU A 132 10.85 -8.93 11.29
C LEU A 132 11.48 -8.07 12.36
N ALA A 133 12.76 -7.71 12.21
CA ALA A 133 13.46 -6.88 13.18
C ALA A 133 12.82 -5.48 13.32
N TYR A 134 12.29 -4.92 12.24
CA TYR A 134 11.58 -3.64 12.28
C TYR A 134 10.20 -3.77 12.90
N TYR A 135 9.43 -4.82 12.58
CA TYR A 135 8.13 -5.07 13.20
C TYR A 135 8.26 -5.37 14.69
N ASP A 136 9.27 -6.12 15.11
CA ASP A 136 9.54 -6.36 16.53
C ASP A 136 9.87 -5.06 17.27
N LYS A 137 10.64 -4.15 16.67
CA LYS A 137 10.88 -2.81 17.23
C LYS A 137 9.58 -1.99 17.32
N ALA A 138 8.72 -2.06 16.32
CA ALA A 138 7.43 -1.37 16.34
C ALA A 138 6.53 -1.91 17.45
N LEU A 139 6.45 -3.25 17.60
CA LEU A 139 5.67 -3.92 18.63
C LEU A 139 6.23 -3.71 20.05
N ALA A 140 7.53 -3.48 20.18
CA ALA A 140 8.13 -3.09 21.46
C ALA A 140 7.73 -1.67 21.91
N VAL A 141 7.29 -0.81 20.97
CA VAL A 141 6.75 0.53 21.26
C VAL A 141 5.25 0.47 21.48
N ASP A 142 4.53 -0.21 20.60
CA ASP A 142 3.08 -0.42 20.65
C ASP A 142 2.75 -1.88 20.32
N GLY A 143 2.63 -2.71 21.35
CA GLY A 143 2.33 -4.14 21.22
C GLY A 143 0.96 -4.46 20.61
N ARG A 144 0.11 -3.45 20.39
CA ARG A 144 -1.20 -3.57 19.75
C ARG A 144 -1.23 -3.03 18.33
N ASN A 145 -0.12 -2.57 17.79
CA ASN A 145 -0.08 -1.99 16.45
C ASN A 145 -0.46 -3.03 15.40
N LYS A 146 -1.62 -2.84 14.78
CA LYS A 146 -2.18 -3.78 13.80
C LYS A 146 -1.25 -4.01 12.61
N ALA A 147 -0.73 -2.94 12.03
CA ALA A 147 0.12 -3.03 10.84
C ALA A 147 1.44 -3.78 11.14
N ALA A 148 2.01 -3.59 12.35
CA ALA A 148 3.19 -4.31 12.77
C ALA A 148 2.90 -5.81 13.02
N LEU A 149 1.76 -6.15 13.63
CA LEU A 149 1.35 -7.54 13.84
C LEU A 149 1.11 -8.25 12.48
N THR A 150 0.35 -7.63 11.58
CA THR A 150 0.09 -8.16 10.24
C THR A 150 1.39 -8.35 9.46
N GLY A 151 2.23 -7.31 9.40
CA GLY A 151 3.51 -7.37 8.70
C GLY A 151 4.46 -8.42 9.27
N LYS A 152 4.47 -8.62 10.61
CA LYS A 152 5.22 -9.68 11.27
C LYS A 152 4.74 -11.07 10.85
N GLY A 153 3.43 -11.30 10.79
CA GLY A 153 2.85 -12.54 10.30
C GLY A 153 3.27 -12.84 8.87
N VAL A 154 3.11 -11.87 7.97
CA VAL A 154 3.54 -11.99 6.56
C VAL A 154 5.03 -12.28 6.43
N ALA A 155 5.88 -11.59 7.21
CA ALA A 155 7.32 -11.82 7.18
C ALA A 155 7.70 -13.24 7.65
N LEU A 156 6.98 -13.79 8.63
CA LEU A 156 7.14 -15.17 9.07
C LEU A 156 6.70 -16.17 8.00
N ASP A 157 5.60 -15.91 7.29
CA ASP A 157 5.16 -16.73 6.17
C ASP A 157 6.16 -16.73 5.00
N TYR A 158 6.81 -15.58 4.72
CA TYR A 158 7.92 -15.52 3.75
C TYR A 158 9.10 -16.41 4.14
N LEU A 159 9.31 -16.62 5.43
CA LEU A 159 10.34 -17.49 5.99
C LEU A 159 9.88 -18.94 6.15
N SER A 160 8.67 -19.30 5.69
CA SER A 160 8.04 -20.62 5.92
C SER A 160 7.86 -20.97 7.39
N ARG A 161 7.78 -19.96 8.28
CA ARG A 161 7.53 -20.11 9.72
C ARG A 161 6.03 -19.98 10.01
N HIS A 162 5.22 -20.76 9.28
CA HIS A 162 3.75 -20.62 9.24
C HIS A 162 3.09 -20.77 10.61
N GLY A 163 3.56 -21.70 11.45
CA GLY A 163 2.99 -21.86 12.79
C GLY A 163 3.17 -20.64 13.68
N GLU A 164 4.30 -19.93 13.55
CA GLU A 164 4.53 -18.68 14.27
C GLU A 164 3.73 -17.51 13.65
N ALA A 165 3.60 -17.49 12.34
CA ALA A 165 2.73 -16.51 11.64
C ALA A 165 1.29 -16.61 12.14
N GLN A 166 0.71 -17.82 12.18
CA GLN A 166 -0.64 -18.08 12.68
C GLN A 166 -0.83 -17.63 14.13
N GLN A 167 0.16 -17.85 15.01
CA GLN A 167 0.11 -17.33 16.38
C GLN A 167 0.03 -15.79 16.41
N VAL A 168 0.81 -15.12 15.57
CA VAL A 168 0.79 -13.65 15.47
C VAL A 168 -0.54 -13.16 14.90
N TYR A 169 -1.07 -13.82 13.86
CA TYR A 169 -2.38 -13.49 13.32
C TYR A 169 -3.50 -13.68 14.35
N GLN A 170 -3.49 -14.77 15.11
CA GLN A 170 -4.45 -15.00 16.20
C GLN A 170 -4.35 -13.94 17.29
N GLN A 171 -3.13 -13.55 17.69
CA GLN A 171 -2.94 -12.42 18.59
C GLN A 171 -3.55 -11.13 18.05
N ALA A 172 -3.35 -10.85 16.78
CA ALA A 172 -3.90 -9.68 16.12
C ALA A 172 -5.43 -9.75 15.99
N LEU A 173 -5.98 -10.91 15.65
CA LEU A 173 -7.43 -11.15 15.54
C LEU A 173 -8.14 -11.07 16.89
N ALA A 174 -7.49 -11.39 17.98
CA ALA A 174 -8.02 -11.15 19.33
C ALA A 174 -8.25 -9.64 19.60
N LEU A 175 -7.48 -8.76 18.96
CA LEU A 175 -7.62 -7.30 19.06
C LEU A 175 -8.52 -6.71 17.97
N TYR A 176 -8.51 -7.31 16.77
CA TYR A 176 -9.16 -6.83 15.55
C TYR A 176 -9.96 -7.95 14.87
N PRO A 177 -11.02 -8.49 15.51
CA PRO A 177 -11.68 -9.74 15.09
C PRO A 177 -12.41 -9.67 13.75
N THR A 178 -12.70 -8.47 13.25
CA THR A 178 -13.40 -8.25 11.98
C THR A 178 -12.53 -7.62 10.90
N ASP A 179 -11.21 -7.56 11.13
CA ASP A 179 -10.28 -7.00 10.14
C ASP A 179 -10.11 -7.98 8.98
N PHE A 180 -10.68 -7.60 7.83
CA PHE A 180 -10.73 -8.47 6.65
C PHE A 180 -9.35 -8.85 6.10
N PRO A 181 -8.39 -7.91 5.90
CA PRO A 181 -7.04 -8.27 5.49
C PRO A 181 -6.41 -9.31 6.41
N LEU A 182 -6.49 -9.11 7.70
CA LEU A 182 -5.89 -9.99 8.70
C LEU A 182 -6.51 -11.40 8.69
N LEU A 183 -7.84 -11.50 8.57
CA LEU A 183 -8.54 -12.78 8.40
C LEU A 183 -8.14 -13.50 7.12
N SER A 184 -7.92 -12.76 6.05
CA SER A 184 -7.48 -13.30 4.76
C SER A 184 -6.04 -13.79 4.82
N ASP A 185 -5.15 -13.06 5.49
CA ASP A 185 -3.75 -13.43 5.66
C ASP A 185 -3.61 -14.68 6.54
N ASP A 186 -4.37 -14.79 7.63
CA ASP A 186 -4.42 -15.98 8.46
C ASP A 186 -4.88 -17.20 7.66
N ALA A 187 -5.95 -17.07 6.86
CA ALA A 187 -6.43 -18.13 6.00
C ALA A 187 -5.39 -18.57 4.95
N LEU A 188 -4.66 -17.62 4.36
CA LEU A 188 -3.56 -17.92 3.43
C LEU A 188 -2.39 -18.61 4.13
N SER A 189 -2.06 -18.22 5.36
CA SER A 189 -1.03 -18.89 6.16
C SER A 189 -1.37 -20.35 6.44
N HIS A 190 -2.66 -20.66 6.70
CA HIS A 190 -3.13 -22.04 6.78
C HIS A 190 -2.93 -22.81 5.47
N VAL A 191 -3.21 -22.20 4.33
CA VAL A 191 -2.94 -22.82 3.01
C VAL A 191 -1.45 -23.12 2.84
N LEU A 192 -0.58 -22.18 3.18
CA LEU A 192 0.87 -22.32 3.03
C LEU A 192 1.45 -23.39 3.97
N SER A 193 0.88 -23.58 5.14
CA SER A 193 1.30 -24.62 6.10
C SER A 193 0.85 -26.04 5.72
N GLY A 194 0.10 -26.22 4.63
CA GLY A 194 -0.46 -27.51 4.21
C GLY A 194 -1.88 -27.75 4.70
N ASN A 195 -2.42 -26.91 5.57
CA ASN A 195 -3.80 -26.99 6.05
C ASN A 195 -4.79 -26.34 5.07
N ILE A 196 -4.71 -26.76 3.79
CA ILE A 196 -5.44 -26.09 2.69
C ILE A 196 -6.96 -26.09 2.94
N GLY A 197 -7.50 -27.21 3.45
CA GLY A 197 -8.93 -27.31 3.75
C GLY A 197 -9.39 -26.30 4.81
N GLU A 198 -8.59 -26.05 5.82
CA GLU A 198 -8.89 -25.03 6.83
C GLU A 198 -8.82 -23.63 6.26
N GLY A 199 -7.78 -23.32 5.47
CA GLY A 199 -7.67 -22.04 4.78
C GLY A 199 -8.88 -21.75 3.88
N ILE A 200 -9.34 -22.74 3.10
CA ILE A 200 -10.56 -22.62 2.27
C ILE A 200 -11.78 -22.36 3.16
N ARG A 201 -11.96 -23.11 4.24
CA ARG A 201 -13.09 -22.95 5.17
C ARG A 201 -13.14 -21.55 5.78
N LEU A 202 -12.00 -20.99 6.15
CA LEU A 202 -11.90 -19.62 6.66
C LEU A 202 -12.29 -18.60 5.56
N MET A 203 -11.80 -18.78 4.35
CA MET A 203 -12.15 -17.92 3.22
C MET A 203 -13.63 -18.00 2.83
N GLU A 204 -14.28 -19.16 2.93
CA GLU A 204 -15.71 -19.33 2.69
C GLU A 204 -16.56 -18.46 3.65
N GLN A 205 -16.11 -18.29 4.88
CA GLN A 205 -16.79 -17.38 5.82
C GLN A 205 -16.66 -15.91 5.38
N LEU A 206 -15.53 -15.53 4.79
CA LEU A 206 -15.30 -14.18 4.28
C LEU A 206 -16.11 -13.86 3.01
N LEU A 207 -16.49 -14.86 2.21
CA LEU A 207 -17.35 -14.69 1.02
C LEU A 207 -18.74 -14.16 1.35
N ARG A 208 -19.18 -14.22 2.61
CA ARG A 208 -20.46 -13.67 3.04
C ARG A 208 -20.55 -12.16 2.92
N ASP A 209 -19.39 -11.46 2.88
CA ASP A 209 -19.31 -10.02 2.59
C ASP A 209 -19.18 -9.82 1.06
N PRO A 210 -20.22 -9.34 0.38
CA PRO A 210 -20.19 -9.16 -1.07
C PRO A 210 -19.18 -8.13 -1.54
N THR A 211 -18.80 -7.19 -0.67
CA THR A 211 -17.83 -6.13 -1.01
C THR A 211 -16.40 -6.65 -1.11
N LYS A 212 -16.12 -7.80 -0.49
CA LYS A 212 -14.79 -8.45 -0.44
C LYS A 212 -14.69 -9.67 -1.35
N GLY A 213 -15.79 -10.08 -1.93
CA GLY A 213 -15.92 -11.36 -2.66
C GLY A 213 -14.85 -11.58 -3.73
N ARG A 214 -14.47 -10.55 -4.48
CA ARG A 214 -13.43 -10.67 -5.52
C ARG A 214 -12.06 -11.11 -4.98
N THR A 215 -11.59 -10.43 -3.93
CA THR A 215 -10.30 -10.77 -3.29
C THR A 215 -10.34 -12.17 -2.68
N VAL A 216 -11.43 -12.52 -1.99
CA VAL A 216 -11.58 -13.86 -1.40
C VAL A 216 -11.58 -14.92 -2.48
N ARG A 217 -12.33 -14.73 -3.57
CA ARG A 217 -12.35 -15.71 -4.69
C ARG A 217 -10.98 -15.89 -5.33
N ALA A 218 -10.19 -14.80 -5.46
CA ALA A 218 -8.82 -14.89 -5.95
C ALA A 218 -7.92 -15.73 -5.03
N ASN A 219 -8.01 -15.52 -3.72
CA ASN A 219 -7.26 -16.29 -2.72
C ASN A 219 -7.74 -17.77 -2.67
N MET A 220 -9.03 -18.02 -2.77
CA MET A 220 -9.58 -19.37 -2.87
C MET A 220 -9.15 -20.08 -4.16
N ALA A 221 -9.09 -19.36 -5.29
CA ALA A 221 -8.59 -19.93 -6.53
C ALA A 221 -7.13 -20.39 -6.39
N LEU A 222 -6.28 -19.61 -5.71
CA LEU A 222 -4.93 -20.03 -5.40
C LEU A 222 -4.92 -21.27 -4.47
N ALA A 223 -5.73 -21.28 -3.40
CA ALA A 223 -5.81 -22.39 -2.47
C ALA A 223 -6.25 -23.68 -3.18
N TYR A 224 -7.30 -23.65 -4.00
CA TYR A 224 -7.73 -24.78 -4.81
C TYR A 224 -6.64 -25.25 -5.80
N ALA A 225 -5.94 -24.31 -6.42
CA ALA A 225 -4.86 -24.67 -7.34
C ALA A 225 -3.68 -25.36 -6.62
N LEU A 226 -3.34 -24.93 -5.41
CA LEU A 226 -2.31 -25.58 -4.57
C LEU A 226 -2.76 -26.98 -4.14
N ASP A 227 -4.05 -27.17 -3.88
CA ASP A 227 -4.65 -28.49 -3.60
C ASP A 227 -4.74 -29.41 -4.83
N GLY A 228 -4.50 -28.87 -6.04
CA GLY A 228 -4.60 -29.60 -7.32
C GLY A 228 -6.00 -29.61 -7.90
N ARG A 229 -6.94 -28.88 -7.34
CA ARG A 229 -8.35 -28.73 -7.73
C ARG A 229 -8.51 -27.61 -8.77
N GLU A 230 -7.90 -27.78 -9.94
CA GLU A 230 -7.83 -26.72 -10.97
C GLU A 230 -9.22 -26.33 -11.50
N ALA A 231 -10.18 -27.26 -11.54
CA ALA A 231 -11.56 -26.96 -11.94
C ALA A 231 -12.23 -26.00 -10.96
N ASP A 232 -12.04 -26.19 -9.66
CA ASP A 232 -12.59 -25.32 -8.62
C ASP A 232 -11.88 -23.95 -8.63
N ALA A 233 -10.57 -23.93 -8.83
CA ALA A 233 -9.80 -22.69 -9.01
C ALA A 233 -10.34 -21.86 -10.19
N ARG A 234 -10.61 -22.51 -11.31
CA ARG A 234 -11.23 -21.88 -12.49
C ARG A 234 -12.62 -21.33 -12.17
N ALA A 235 -13.44 -22.10 -11.48
CA ALA A 235 -14.79 -21.68 -11.10
C ALA A 235 -14.79 -20.42 -10.23
N MET A 236 -13.82 -20.29 -9.29
CA MET A 236 -13.68 -19.11 -8.45
C MET A 236 -13.36 -17.83 -9.25
N MET A 237 -12.68 -17.95 -10.38
CA MET A 237 -12.30 -16.80 -11.22
C MET A 237 -13.33 -16.46 -12.31
N SER A 238 -14.23 -17.38 -12.67
CA SER A 238 -15.08 -17.29 -13.88
C SER A 238 -16.03 -16.10 -13.92
N GLY A 239 -16.37 -15.49 -12.79
CA GLY A 239 -17.24 -14.31 -12.73
C GLY A 239 -16.49 -12.97 -12.78
N ASP A 240 -15.20 -12.99 -12.52
CA ASP A 240 -14.40 -11.79 -12.27
C ASP A 240 -13.30 -11.54 -13.32
N VAL A 241 -12.93 -12.57 -14.08
CA VAL A 241 -11.74 -12.60 -14.92
C VAL A 241 -12.05 -13.15 -16.30
N ALA A 242 -11.46 -12.57 -17.35
CA ALA A 242 -11.63 -13.05 -18.73
C ALA A 242 -11.03 -14.46 -18.92
N PRO A 243 -11.61 -15.31 -19.80
CA PRO A 243 -11.17 -16.70 -19.99
C PRO A 243 -9.68 -16.87 -20.30
N ASP A 244 -9.10 -16.00 -21.13
CA ASP A 244 -7.69 -16.07 -21.49
C ASP A 244 -6.77 -15.71 -20.32
N GLU A 245 -7.20 -14.79 -19.46
CA GLU A 245 -6.50 -14.41 -18.25
C GLU A 245 -6.58 -15.52 -17.20
N ILE A 246 -7.74 -16.20 -17.09
CA ILE A 246 -7.89 -17.39 -16.24
C ILE A 246 -6.87 -18.47 -16.64
N ASN A 247 -6.72 -18.73 -17.93
CA ASN A 247 -5.76 -19.73 -18.41
C ASN A 247 -4.30 -19.37 -18.06
N ARG A 248 -3.93 -18.08 -18.19
CA ARG A 248 -2.60 -17.58 -17.79
C ARG A 248 -2.38 -17.70 -16.29
N THR A 249 -3.39 -17.31 -15.49
CA THR A 249 -3.34 -17.41 -14.02
C THR A 249 -3.21 -18.84 -13.55
N LEU A 250 -3.96 -19.78 -14.13
CA LEU A 250 -3.85 -21.20 -13.81
C LEU A 250 -2.47 -21.79 -14.21
N ALA A 251 -1.89 -21.34 -15.33
CA ALA A 251 -0.54 -21.75 -15.70
C ALA A 251 0.50 -21.26 -14.67
N TYR A 252 0.35 -20.04 -14.19
CA TYR A 252 1.17 -19.50 -13.10
C TYR A 252 0.97 -20.27 -11.79
N TYR A 253 -0.28 -20.57 -11.40
CA TYR A 253 -0.58 -21.35 -10.20
C TYR A 253 -0.03 -22.78 -10.25
N ARG A 254 -0.03 -23.43 -11.42
CA ARG A 254 0.66 -24.73 -11.59
C ARG A 254 2.15 -24.65 -11.28
N GLN A 255 2.80 -23.55 -11.65
CA GLN A 255 4.21 -23.35 -11.31
C GLN A 255 4.39 -23.12 -9.79
N ILE A 256 3.54 -22.29 -9.17
CA ILE A 256 3.56 -22.11 -7.71
C ILE A 256 3.33 -23.44 -7.00
N ARG A 257 2.34 -24.24 -7.43
CA ARG A 257 2.08 -25.57 -6.85
C ARG A 257 3.30 -26.50 -6.95
N LYS A 258 4.00 -26.47 -8.07
CA LYS A 258 5.23 -27.26 -8.23
C LYS A 258 6.30 -26.86 -7.23
N ASP A 259 6.48 -25.56 -7.01
CA ASP A 259 7.44 -25.06 -6.02
C ASP A 259 7.00 -25.35 -4.59
N TYR A 260 5.71 -25.24 -4.31
CA TYR A 260 5.10 -25.62 -3.02
C TYR A 260 5.33 -27.10 -2.69
N LEU A 261 5.03 -28.03 -3.63
CA LEU A 261 5.23 -29.46 -3.46
C LEU A 261 6.71 -29.84 -3.35
N ALA A 262 7.61 -29.04 -3.88
CA ALA A 262 9.06 -29.17 -3.73
C ALA A 262 9.58 -28.59 -2.39
N GLY A 263 8.70 -28.09 -1.52
CA GLY A 263 9.07 -27.49 -0.22
C GLY A 263 9.79 -26.16 -0.34
N LYS A 264 9.68 -25.47 -1.47
CA LYS A 264 10.28 -24.13 -1.63
C LYS A 264 9.44 -23.07 -0.93
N PRO A 265 10.07 -22.01 -0.37
CA PRO A 265 9.34 -20.86 0.13
C PRO A 265 8.51 -20.21 -0.97
N ILE A 266 7.20 -20.12 -0.79
CA ILE A 266 6.28 -19.48 -1.75
C ILE A 266 5.51 -18.30 -1.14
N GLY A 267 5.68 -18.00 0.14
CA GLY A 267 4.96 -16.92 0.84
C GLY A 267 5.04 -15.59 0.10
N TYR A 268 6.21 -15.24 -0.45
CA TYR A 268 6.41 -14.04 -1.24
C TYR A 268 5.64 -13.98 -2.57
N LEU A 269 5.14 -15.11 -3.06
CA LEU A 269 4.29 -15.19 -4.26
C LEU A 269 2.81 -15.02 -3.91
N VAL A 270 2.45 -15.24 -2.66
CA VAL A 270 1.08 -15.27 -2.15
C VAL A 270 0.66 -13.92 -1.56
N PHE A 271 1.51 -13.31 -0.75
CA PHE A 271 1.24 -12.02 -0.09
C PHE A 271 1.81 -10.85 -0.91
N ARG A 272 1.24 -10.61 -2.10
CA ARG A 272 1.64 -9.50 -2.98
C ARG A 272 0.61 -8.39 -3.02
#